data_44226cd5d0073e0f50e0442b55a1edd2
#
_entry.id   44226cd5d0073e0f50e0442b55a1edd2
#
_cell.length_a   1.000
_cell.length_b   1.000
_cell.length_c   1.000
_cell.angle_alpha   90.00
_cell.angle_beta   90.00
_cell.angle_gamma   90.00
#
_symmetry.space_group_name_H-M   'P 1'
#
loop_
_entity.id
_entity.type
_entity.pdbx_description
1 polymer ?
#
loop_
_entity_poly.entity_id
_entity_poly.type
_entity_poly.pdbx_seq_one_letter_code
_entity_poly.pdbx_strand_id
1 'polypeptide(L)'
;RRMAEEGGYQIKIIVYLRPQEEYAVSWWNQLIKHSRTSANKITWPYYKKYISRYVGLDYYGNLLQLEEAFGQENIIVRRFDKKYFKNGRLLEDFLDIFGLDYTDEYEVTQEQKNTRFSDNACEVKRAINKIPTVTQKDRLYFQGLLLEVSKVSMERYPSYMMSDREIEIF
;
A
#
# COMPACT_ATOMS: atom_id res chain seq x y z
N ARG A 1 -15.60 1.70 -19.76
CA ARG A 1 -16.87 1.05 -20.11
C ARG A 1 -17.16 1.19 -21.60
N ARG A 2 -17.30 2.42 -22.13
CA ARG A 2 -17.62 2.67 -23.54
C ARG A 2 -16.70 1.95 -24.54
N MET A 3 -15.37 2.03 -24.36
CA MET A 3 -14.40 1.33 -25.22
C MET A 3 -14.54 -0.20 -25.18
N ALA A 4 -14.93 -0.77 -24.03
CA ALA A 4 -15.13 -2.19 -23.91
C ALA A 4 -16.43 -2.66 -24.60
N GLU A 5 -17.48 -1.86 -24.47
CA GLU A 5 -18.77 -2.12 -25.16
C GLU A 5 -18.62 -2.04 -26.68
N GLU A 6 -17.86 -1.06 -27.19
CA GLU A 6 -17.55 -0.90 -28.61
C GLU A 6 -16.61 -2.01 -29.16
N GLY A 7 -15.73 -2.54 -28.32
CA GLY A 7 -14.76 -3.59 -28.68
C GLY A 7 -15.21 -5.04 -28.40
N GLY A 8 -16.40 -5.24 -27.79
CA GLY A 8 -16.89 -6.55 -27.40
C GLY A 8 -16.11 -7.21 -26.26
N TYR A 9 -15.37 -6.41 -25.44
CA TYR A 9 -14.60 -6.90 -24.30
C TYR A 9 -15.42 -6.90 -23.02
N GLN A 10 -15.26 -7.95 -22.21
CA GLN A 10 -15.74 -8.00 -20.85
C GLN A 10 -14.66 -7.49 -19.90
N ILE A 11 -14.95 -6.39 -19.16
CA ILE A 11 -14.03 -5.85 -18.15
C ILE A 11 -14.32 -6.54 -16.83
N LYS A 12 -13.29 -7.04 -16.15
CA LYS A 12 -13.31 -7.48 -14.75
C LYS A 12 -12.42 -6.58 -13.91
N ILE A 13 -12.94 -6.13 -12.79
CA ILE A 13 -12.20 -5.29 -11.82
C ILE A 13 -11.76 -6.19 -10.67
N ILE A 14 -10.46 -6.33 -10.49
CA ILE A 14 -9.88 -7.11 -9.40
C ILE A 14 -9.36 -6.14 -8.34
N VAL A 15 -9.87 -6.28 -7.12
CA VAL A 15 -9.51 -5.43 -5.98
C VAL A 15 -8.94 -6.28 -4.86
N TYR A 16 -7.68 -6.03 -4.50
CA TYR A 16 -7.07 -6.61 -3.31
C TYR A 16 -7.15 -5.61 -2.16
N LEU A 17 -7.88 -5.96 -1.11
CA LEU A 17 -8.06 -5.14 0.08
C LEU A 17 -7.15 -5.62 1.21
N ARG A 18 -6.30 -4.73 1.69
CA ARG A 18 -5.47 -4.92 2.88
C ARG A 18 -6.26 -4.53 4.13
N PRO A 19 -5.98 -5.08 5.34
CA PRO A 19 -6.49 -4.51 6.58
C PRO A 19 -6.25 -2.99 6.63
N GLN A 20 -7.27 -2.22 7.00
CA GLN A 20 -7.24 -0.75 6.87
C GLN A 20 -6.12 -0.13 7.70
N GLU A 21 -5.88 -0.66 8.90
CA GLU A 21 -4.80 -0.24 9.79
C GLU A 21 -3.41 -0.46 9.17
N GLU A 22 -3.19 -1.60 8.51
CA GLU A 22 -1.94 -1.87 7.79
C GLU A 22 -1.78 -0.96 6.58
N TYR A 23 -2.87 -0.69 5.86
CA TYR A 23 -2.87 0.24 4.75
C TYR A 23 -2.52 1.65 5.22
N ALA A 24 -3.11 2.11 6.32
CA ALA A 24 -2.85 3.42 6.90
C ALA A 24 -1.36 3.60 7.24
N VAL A 25 -0.76 2.61 7.92
CA VAL A 25 0.68 2.62 8.25
C VAL A 25 1.55 2.58 6.99
N SER A 26 1.18 1.76 6.00
CA SER A 26 1.89 1.69 4.72
C SER A 26 1.84 3.02 3.97
N TRP A 27 0.68 3.66 3.95
CA TRP A 27 0.51 4.96 3.31
C TRP A 27 1.30 6.07 4.00
N TRP A 28 1.33 6.10 5.35
CA TRP A 28 2.20 6.98 6.10
C TRP A 28 3.66 6.84 5.66
N ASN A 29 4.17 5.61 5.61
CA ASN A 29 5.53 5.32 5.19
C ASN A 29 5.80 5.85 3.77
N GLN A 30 4.88 5.67 2.84
CA GLN A 30 5.00 6.19 1.47
C GLN A 30 5.00 7.72 1.42
N LEU A 31 4.17 8.40 2.20
CA LEU A 31 4.16 9.86 2.28
C LEU A 31 5.52 10.40 2.73
N ILE A 32 6.13 9.79 3.75
CA ILE A 32 7.43 10.20 4.27
C ILE A 32 8.55 9.85 3.28
N LYS A 33 8.52 8.66 2.70
CA LYS A 33 9.50 8.17 1.73
C LYS A 33 9.62 9.11 0.52
N HIS A 34 8.50 9.51 -0.03
CA HIS A 34 8.47 10.35 -1.23
C HIS A 34 8.60 11.84 -0.96
N SER A 35 8.88 12.25 0.29
CA SER A 35 9.13 13.65 0.66
C SER A 35 8.05 14.63 0.20
N ARG A 36 6.80 14.22 0.13
CA ARG A 36 5.70 15.10 -0.24
C ARG A 36 5.56 16.20 0.79
N THR A 37 5.43 17.45 0.32
CA THR A 37 5.53 18.67 1.13
C THR A 37 4.57 18.68 2.33
N SER A 38 3.37 18.15 2.18
CA SER A 38 2.39 18.04 3.26
C SER A 38 2.82 17.03 4.34
N ALA A 39 3.42 15.92 3.94
CA ALA A 39 3.84 14.85 4.85
C ALA A 39 4.98 15.29 5.79
N ASN A 40 5.85 16.19 5.33
CA ASN A 40 6.97 16.70 6.14
C ASN A 40 6.52 17.44 7.40
N LYS A 41 5.32 17.99 7.39
CA LYS A 41 4.73 18.75 8.50
C LYS A 41 3.84 17.90 9.40
N ILE A 42 3.45 16.69 8.95
CA ILE A 42 2.51 15.85 9.65
C ILE A 42 3.27 14.98 10.67
N THR A 43 2.79 14.93 11.90
CA THR A 43 3.21 13.97 12.91
C THR A 43 2.29 12.73 12.84
N TRP A 44 2.73 11.59 13.35
CA TRP A 44 1.90 10.39 13.40
C TRP A 44 0.56 10.61 14.14
N PRO A 45 0.51 11.28 15.32
CA PRO A 45 -0.75 11.58 15.98
C PRO A 45 -1.70 12.46 15.14
N TYR A 46 -1.15 13.42 14.41
CA TYR A 46 -1.94 14.25 13.50
C TYR A 46 -2.47 13.42 12.33
N TYR A 47 -1.63 12.58 11.74
CA TYR A 47 -2.00 11.69 10.64
C TYR A 47 -3.13 10.75 11.04
N LYS A 48 -3.03 10.06 12.18
CA LYS A 48 -4.08 9.17 12.70
C LYS A 48 -5.44 9.87 12.78
N LYS A 49 -5.47 11.11 13.28
CA LYS A 49 -6.72 11.86 13.44
C LYS A 49 -7.45 12.14 12.12
N TYR A 50 -6.72 12.20 11.00
CA TYR A 50 -7.29 12.57 9.71
C TYR A 50 -7.36 11.43 8.71
N ILE A 51 -6.71 10.31 8.99
CA ILE A 51 -6.63 9.18 8.04
C ILE A 51 -8.00 8.55 7.79
N SER A 52 -8.89 8.52 8.78
CA SER A 52 -10.27 8.03 8.65
C SER A 52 -11.10 8.80 7.61
N ARG A 53 -10.65 10.02 7.26
CA ARG A 53 -11.27 10.84 6.20
C ARG A 53 -10.61 10.64 4.84
N TYR A 54 -9.62 9.76 4.77
CA TYR A 54 -8.90 9.52 3.54
C TYR A 54 -9.71 8.56 2.66
N VAL A 55 -10.09 9.03 1.48
CA VAL A 55 -10.92 8.27 0.52
C VAL A 55 -10.39 6.87 0.24
N GLY A 56 -9.07 6.68 0.24
CA GLY A 56 -8.46 5.37 0.04
C GLY A 56 -8.73 4.33 1.13
N LEU A 57 -9.26 4.74 2.30
CA LEU A 57 -9.66 3.85 3.40
C LEU A 57 -11.17 3.58 3.44
N ASP A 58 -11.97 4.33 2.72
CA ASP A 58 -13.38 4.04 2.52
C ASP A 58 -13.55 2.92 1.48
N TYR A 59 -13.27 1.69 1.87
CA TYR A 59 -13.37 0.54 0.97
C TYR A 59 -14.79 0.32 0.49
N TYR A 60 -15.77 0.51 1.37
CA TYR A 60 -17.17 0.33 1.03
C TYR A 60 -17.63 1.35 -0.01
N GLY A 61 -17.39 2.64 0.24
CA GLY A 61 -17.74 3.69 -0.73
C GLY A 61 -17.02 3.53 -2.07
N ASN A 62 -15.74 3.12 -2.05
CA ASN A 62 -14.99 2.85 -3.28
C ASN A 62 -15.57 1.66 -4.06
N LEU A 63 -15.97 0.58 -3.38
CA LEU A 63 -16.58 -0.58 -4.03
C LEU A 63 -17.94 -0.25 -4.60
N LEU A 64 -18.77 0.55 -3.91
CA LEU A 64 -20.05 1.02 -4.45
C LEU A 64 -19.89 1.83 -5.75
N GLN A 65 -18.90 2.71 -5.81
CA GLN A 65 -18.59 3.46 -7.03
C GLN A 65 -18.17 2.54 -8.19
N LEU A 66 -17.40 1.49 -7.88
CA LEU A 66 -17.03 0.49 -8.90
C LEU A 66 -18.24 -0.34 -9.34
N GLU A 67 -19.11 -0.71 -8.40
CA GLU A 67 -20.35 -1.42 -8.70
C GLU A 67 -21.28 -0.60 -9.61
N GLU A 68 -21.45 0.67 -9.31
CA GLU A 68 -22.24 1.59 -10.15
C GLU A 68 -21.64 1.72 -11.58
N ALA A 69 -20.31 1.77 -11.68
CA ALA A 69 -19.63 1.98 -12.94
C ALA A 69 -19.55 0.71 -13.82
N PHE A 70 -19.39 -0.47 -13.22
CA PHE A 70 -19.02 -1.70 -13.94
C PHE A 70 -20.00 -2.86 -13.73
N GLY A 71 -20.88 -2.79 -12.73
CA GLY A 71 -21.76 -3.87 -12.30
C GLY A 71 -21.08 -4.80 -11.29
N GLN A 72 -21.84 -5.26 -10.31
CA GLN A 72 -21.38 -6.11 -9.21
C GLN A 72 -20.73 -7.41 -9.72
N GLU A 73 -21.30 -7.99 -10.77
CA GLU A 73 -20.84 -9.25 -11.39
C GLU A 73 -19.45 -9.13 -12.03
N ASN A 74 -18.97 -7.92 -12.22
CA ASN A 74 -17.66 -7.63 -12.80
C ASN A 74 -16.60 -7.27 -11.76
N ILE A 75 -16.94 -7.28 -10.46
CA ILE A 75 -16.02 -6.94 -9.37
C ILE A 75 -15.61 -8.22 -8.64
N ILE A 76 -14.32 -8.43 -8.52
CA ILE A 76 -13.72 -9.53 -7.79
C ILE A 76 -12.93 -8.94 -6.63
N VAL A 77 -13.38 -9.17 -5.40
CA VAL A 77 -12.70 -8.68 -4.19
C VAL A 77 -11.91 -9.82 -3.56
N ARG A 78 -10.63 -9.58 -3.29
CA ARG A 78 -9.72 -10.50 -2.61
C ARG A 78 -9.08 -9.83 -1.39
N ARG A 79 -8.72 -10.60 -0.38
CA ARG A 79 -7.97 -10.11 0.79
C ARG A 79 -6.47 -10.06 0.46
N PHE A 80 -5.83 -8.92 0.72
CA PHE A 80 -4.38 -8.76 0.57
C PHE A 80 -3.66 -9.22 1.84
N ASP A 81 -3.63 -10.52 2.05
CA ASP A 81 -2.93 -11.13 3.16
C ASP A 81 -2.40 -12.52 2.70
N LYS A 82 -1.13 -12.77 2.90
CA LYS A 82 -0.41 -13.97 2.45
C LYS A 82 -1.12 -15.29 2.81
N LYS A 83 -1.79 -15.34 3.96
CA LYS A 83 -2.51 -16.54 4.41
C LYS A 83 -3.77 -16.86 3.60
N TYR A 84 -4.29 -15.88 2.84
CA TYR A 84 -5.46 -16.03 1.98
C TYR A 84 -5.09 -16.19 0.49
N PHE A 85 -3.82 -16.00 0.14
CA PHE A 85 -3.38 -16.21 -1.23
C PHE A 85 -3.29 -17.70 -1.56
N LYS A 86 -3.61 -18.08 -2.79
CA LYS A 86 -3.38 -19.44 -3.29
C LYS A 86 -1.91 -19.81 -3.08
N ASN A 87 -1.64 -20.91 -2.39
CA ASN A 87 -0.31 -21.36 -2.01
C ASN A 87 0.57 -20.30 -1.30
N GLY A 88 -0.05 -19.29 -0.67
CA GLY A 88 0.64 -18.19 0.01
C GLY A 88 1.34 -17.19 -0.92
N ARG A 89 1.04 -17.20 -2.23
CA ARG A 89 1.68 -16.36 -3.23
C ARG A 89 0.67 -15.50 -3.98
N LEU A 90 0.91 -14.19 -3.98
CA LEU A 90 0.02 -13.22 -4.65
C LEU A 90 -0.13 -13.51 -6.15
N LEU A 91 0.96 -13.88 -6.84
CA LEU A 91 0.91 -14.16 -8.27
C LEU A 91 0.03 -15.39 -8.58
N GLU A 92 0.15 -16.44 -7.78
CA GLU A 92 -0.66 -17.65 -7.96
C GLU A 92 -2.15 -17.38 -7.68
N ASP A 93 -2.43 -16.56 -6.64
CA ASP A 93 -3.80 -16.13 -6.34
C ASP A 93 -4.39 -15.26 -7.46
N PHE A 94 -3.57 -14.40 -8.06
CA PHE A 94 -3.98 -13.58 -9.20
C PHE A 94 -4.26 -14.43 -10.46
N LEU A 95 -3.39 -15.37 -10.78
CA LEU A 95 -3.57 -16.28 -11.92
C LEU A 95 -4.81 -17.16 -11.75
N ASP A 96 -5.08 -17.61 -10.52
CA ASP A 96 -6.25 -18.41 -10.18
C ASP A 96 -7.59 -17.73 -10.54
N ILE A 97 -7.65 -16.40 -10.48
CA ILE A 97 -8.84 -15.64 -10.90
C ILE A 97 -9.17 -15.87 -12.38
N PHE A 98 -8.17 -16.15 -13.17
CA PHE A 98 -8.30 -16.42 -14.62
C PHE A 98 -8.34 -17.91 -14.94
N GLY A 99 -8.34 -18.79 -13.94
CA GLY A 99 -8.23 -20.24 -14.14
C GLY A 99 -6.87 -20.68 -14.69
N LEU A 100 -5.82 -19.88 -14.45
CA LEU A 100 -4.46 -20.18 -14.90
C LEU A 100 -3.63 -20.73 -13.73
N ASP A 101 -2.85 -21.77 -14.02
CA ASP A 101 -1.87 -22.28 -13.08
C ASP A 101 -0.52 -21.58 -13.25
N TYR A 102 0.20 -21.41 -12.12
CA TYR A 102 1.57 -20.93 -12.17
C TYR A 102 2.49 -22.01 -12.72
N THR A 103 3.25 -21.69 -13.75
CA THR A 103 4.25 -22.56 -14.36
C THR A 103 5.62 -21.89 -14.35
N ASP A 104 6.69 -22.66 -14.59
CA ASP A 104 8.06 -22.14 -14.69
C ASP A 104 8.30 -21.23 -15.91
N GLU A 105 7.31 -21.13 -16.80
CA GLU A 105 7.35 -20.22 -17.95
C GLU A 105 7.13 -18.74 -17.57
N TYR A 106 6.61 -18.49 -16.35
CA TYR A 106 6.43 -17.12 -15.86
C TYR A 106 7.76 -16.56 -15.35
N GLU A 107 8.28 -15.54 -16.01
CA GLU A 107 9.41 -14.77 -15.52
C GLU A 107 8.98 -13.86 -14.36
N VAL A 108 9.33 -14.23 -13.14
CA VAL A 108 9.05 -13.44 -11.96
C VAL A 108 10.28 -12.65 -11.57
N THR A 109 10.19 -11.32 -11.62
CA THR A 109 11.22 -10.44 -11.09
C THR A 109 11.31 -10.61 -9.58
N GLN A 110 12.40 -11.15 -9.06
CA GLN A 110 12.61 -11.33 -7.61
C GLN A 110 12.90 -10.02 -6.86
N GLU A 111 13.05 -8.91 -7.57
CA GLU A 111 13.26 -7.61 -6.94
C GLU A 111 12.06 -7.19 -6.11
N GLN A 112 12.23 -7.10 -4.81
CA GLN A 112 11.28 -6.45 -3.93
C GLN A 112 11.22 -4.94 -4.23
N LYS A 113 10.40 -4.58 -5.21
CA LYS A 113 10.05 -3.17 -5.45
C LYS A 113 9.16 -2.70 -4.29
N ASN A 114 9.41 -1.49 -3.79
CA ASN A 114 8.66 -0.87 -2.68
C ASN A 114 8.99 -1.38 -1.26
N THR A 115 10.26 -1.59 -0.96
CA THR A 115 10.70 -1.86 0.40
C THR A 115 10.23 -0.75 1.35
N ARG A 116 9.61 -1.14 2.45
CA ARG A 116 9.17 -0.24 3.51
C ARG A 116 10.37 0.19 4.37
N PHE A 117 10.41 1.43 4.84
CA PHE A 117 11.30 1.82 5.93
C PHE A 117 10.92 1.09 7.22
N SER A 118 11.90 0.74 8.04
CA SER A 118 11.65 0.50 9.46
C SER A 118 11.08 1.77 10.09
N ASP A 119 10.40 1.63 11.22
CA ASP A 119 9.72 2.79 11.82
C ASP A 119 10.71 3.86 12.25
N ASN A 120 11.89 3.46 12.80
CA ASN A 120 12.99 4.38 13.10
C ASN A 120 13.51 5.09 11.85
N ALA A 121 13.75 4.37 10.77
CA ALA A 121 14.21 4.94 9.51
C ALA A 121 13.17 5.91 8.93
N CYS A 122 11.89 5.62 9.10
CA CYS A 122 10.80 6.51 8.69
C CYS A 122 10.84 7.84 9.46
N GLU A 123 11.03 7.81 10.78
CA GLU A 123 11.14 9.02 11.60
C GLU A 123 12.41 9.83 11.28
N VAL A 124 13.54 9.17 11.08
CA VAL A 124 14.77 9.84 10.62
C VAL A 124 14.55 10.51 9.26
N LYS A 125 13.91 9.81 8.31
CA LYS A 125 13.57 10.38 6.99
C LYS A 125 12.65 11.59 7.14
N ARG A 126 11.66 11.52 8.02
CA ARG A 126 10.73 12.63 8.31
C ARG A 126 11.49 13.85 8.86
N ALA A 127 12.45 13.64 9.76
CA ALA A 127 13.31 14.71 10.28
C ALA A 127 14.16 15.33 9.16
N ILE A 128 14.82 14.52 8.33
CA ILE A 128 15.62 14.99 7.18
C ILE A 128 14.75 15.82 6.21
N ASN A 129 13.53 15.37 5.95
CA ASN A 129 12.62 16.07 5.03
C ASN A 129 12.23 17.49 5.52
N LYS A 130 12.39 17.78 6.81
CA LYS A 130 12.12 19.12 7.40
C LYS A 130 13.27 20.11 7.24
N ILE A 131 14.47 19.64 6.89
CA ILE A 131 15.66 20.48 6.80
C ILE A 131 15.60 21.26 5.46
N PRO A 132 15.51 22.59 5.47
CA PRO A 132 15.31 23.37 4.25
C PRO A 132 16.49 23.32 3.28
N THR A 133 17.69 23.12 3.81
CA THR A 133 18.95 23.10 3.03
C THR A 133 19.22 21.78 2.32
N VAL A 134 18.46 20.74 2.66
CA VAL A 134 18.60 19.40 2.04
C VAL A 134 18.02 19.42 0.63
N THR A 135 18.86 19.15 -0.38
CA THR A 135 18.46 19.10 -1.78
C THR A 135 17.68 17.83 -2.09
N GLN A 136 17.04 17.78 -3.26
CA GLN A 136 16.36 16.55 -3.72
C GLN A 136 17.37 15.39 -3.90
N LYS A 137 18.59 15.67 -4.35
CA LYS A 137 19.66 14.67 -4.47
C LYS A 137 20.02 14.06 -3.12
N ASP A 138 20.19 14.91 -2.10
CA ASP A 138 20.49 14.45 -0.74
C ASP A 138 19.35 13.60 -0.16
N ARG A 139 18.10 13.99 -0.42
CA ARG A 139 16.91 13.23 0.03
C ARG A 139 16.85 11.83 -0.58
N LEU A 140 17.22 11.70 -1.85
CA LEU A 140 17.29 10.40 -2.53
C LEU A 140 18.44 9.56 -1.98
N TYR A 141 19.60 10.17 -1.74
CA TYR A 141 20.74 9.51 -1.12
C TYR A 141 20.39 8.96 0.27
N PHE A 142 19.86 9.79 1.14
CA PHE A 142 19.39 9.34 2.47
C PHE A 142 18.29 8.30 2.38
N GLN A 143 17.42 8.38 1.40
CA GLN A 143 16.39 7.34 1.18
C GLN A 143 17.03 5.99 0.89
N GLY A 144 18.04 5.93 0.04
CA GLY A 144 18.79 4.70 -0.24
C GLY A 144 19.42 4.12 1.03
N LEU A 145 20.17 4.93 1.78
CA LEU A 145 20.80 4.51 3.03
C LEU A 145 19.78 3.97 4.06
N LEU A 146 18.66 4.67 4.24
CA LEU A 146 17.63 4.28 5.19
C LEU A 146 16.90 3.00 4.77
N LEU A 147 16.80 2.73 3.46
CA LEU A 147 16.27 1.46 2.97
C LEU A 147 17.23 0.30 3.29
N GLU A 148 18.53 0.49 3.10
CA GLU A 148 19.54 -0.53 3.46
C GLU A 148 19.53 -0.82 4.98
N VAL A 149 19.53 0.23 5.80
CA VAL A 149 19.40 0.07 7.27
C VAL A 149 18.12 -0.67 7.64
N SER A 150 17.02 -0.39 6.96
CA SER A 150 15.73 -1.02 7.23
C SER A 150 15.70 -2.52 6.92
N LYS A 151 16.58 -3.02 6.05
CA LYS A 151 16.71 -4.46 5.75
C LYS A 151 17.33 -5.24 6.90
N VAL A 152 18.25 -4.62 7.64
CA VAL A 152 19.03 -5.25 8.73
C VAL A 152 18.54 -4.83 10.11
N SER A 153 17.74 -3.78 10.23
CA SER A 153 17.19 -3.34 11.50
C SER A 153 16.13 -4.32 12.00
N MET A 154 16.46 -5.03 13.06
CA MET A 154 15.55 -5.95 13.75
C MET A 154 14.56 -5.23 14.67
N GLU A 155 14.82 -3.96 14.99
CA GLU A 155 13.95 -3.12 15.81
C GLU A 155 12.73 -2.71 14.99
N ARG A 156 11.68 -3.45 15.15
CA ARG A 156 10.35 -3.03 14.72
C ARG A 156 9.71 -2.37 15.93
N TYR A 157 9.34 -1.10 15.80
CA TYR A 157 8.26 -0.59 16.62
C TYR A 157 7.08 -1.57 16.48
N PRO A 158 6.24 -1.69 17.54
CA PRO A 158 5.04 -2.51 17.40
C PRO A 158 4.42 -2.21 16.04
N SER A 159 4.14 -3.23 15.27
CA SER A 159 3.65 -3.12 13.89
C SER A 159 2.37 -2.27 13.78
N TYR A 160 1.79 -1.96 14.90
CA TYR A 160 0.61 -1.15 15.07
C TYR A 160 0.97 0.11 15.84
N MET A 161 1.19 1.20 15.12
CA MET A 161 1.25 2.54 15.72
C MET A 161 -0.14 2.99 16.20
N MET A 162 -1.15 2.14 16.09
CA MET A 162 -2.50 2.28 16.59
C MET A 162 -2.73 1.32 17.74
N SER A 163 -3.43 1.78 18.79
CA SER A 163 -3.93 0.89 19.85
C SER A 163 -5.09 0.04 19.33
N ASP A 164 -5.39 -1.08 20.00
CA ASP A 164 -6.51 -1.95 19.65
C ASP A 164 -7.82 -1.17 19.55
N ARG A 165 -8.07 -0.25 20.47
CA ARG A 165 -9.24 0.64 20.45
C ARG A 165 -9.28 1.56 19.23
N GLU A 166 -8.13 2.00 18.73
CA GLU A 166 -8.06 2.82 17.51
C GLU A 166 -8.31 1.99 16.26
N ILE A 167 -7.90 0.71 16.28
CA ILE A 167 -8.15 -0.24 15.18
C ILE A 167 -9.64 -0.55 15.06
N GLU A 168 -10.36 -0.69 16.19
CA GLU A 168 -11.80 -0.95 16.21
C GLU A 168 -12.65 0.19 15.59
N ILE A 169 -12.08 1.40 15.47
CA ILE A 169 -12.77 2.57 14.91
C ILE A 169 -12.62 2.63 13.37
N PHE A 170 -11.70 1.87 12.80
CA PHE A 170 -11.51 1.77 11.37
C PHE A 170 -12.37 0.67 10.74
#